data_5dd108ee969807c9f48254a48c1ff98c
#
_entry.id   5dd108ee969807c9f48254a48c1ff98c
#
_cell.length_a   1.000
_cell.length_b   1.000
_cell.length_c   1.000
_cell.angle_alpha   90.00
_cell.angle_beta   90.00
_cell.angle_gamma   90.00
#
_symmetry.space_group_name_H-M   'P 1'
#
loop_
_entity.id
_entity.type
_entity.pdbx_description
1 polymer ?
#
loop_
_entity_poly.entity_id
_entity_poly.type
_entity_poly.pdbx_seq_one_letter_code
_entity_poly.pdbx_strand_id
1 'polypeptide(L)'
;MAGSEPIMNRIKRKVFILSGMNAARRASNHKPHVLFWHGVGTAVDPVLCPEVYGLSAFKRQARYLKRHYDVIAVDELERRLTGNCLTGREVVLTFDDGYANNLSVVAPVLTGLGLPFTVFVSTDNITTGDFYPTTVNRLVTIAAGLDRLDMPTLGKKFTMATDGDRIAAAKELSVQMKSRPVDDVKDMVADLIGNLPAGRWEEIQQRYGHLRPMNWDEVSQLAAMDGVTIGSHCMWHICCHERQRQEEVYCQIVKSKQVIEERLQRPCDFFAYPNGSYTEFSNGCVGDTYKLGFSAETKTSVSMQDRNVLPRIAAYIDLDLFKILLSSI
;
A
#
# COMPACT_ATOMS: atom_id res chain seq x y z
N MET A 1 0.53 -13.65 -12.89
CA MET A 1 -0.24 -14.91 -12.89
C MET A 1 -0.25 -15.42 -11.45
N ALA A 2 -1.36 -15.29 -10.73
CA ALA A 2 -1.59 -16.15 -9.59
C ALA A 2 -1.80 -17.54 -10.15
N GLY A 3 -0.73 -18.33 -10.26
CA GLY A 3 -0.81 -19.74 -10.58
C GLY A 3 -1.79 -20.35 -9.58
N SER A 4 -2.78 -21.09 -10.06
CA SER A 4 -3.72 -21.81 -9.21
C SER A 4 -2.88 -22.69 -8.26
N GLU A 5 -2.90 -22.32 -6.98
CA GLU A 5 -2.19 -23.08 -5.96
C GLU A 5 -2.64 -24.55 -6.02
N PRO A 6 -1.73 -25.51 -5.92
CA PRO A 6 -2.08 -26.92 -5.94
C PRO A 6 -3.17 -27.25 -4.92
N ILE A 7 -4.21 -27.95 -5.34
CA ILE A 7 -5.35 -28.35 -4.48
C ILE A 7 -4.86 -29.00 -3.18
N MET A 8 -3.79 -29.76 -3.23
CA MET A 8 -3.15 -30.39 -2.07
C MET A 8 -2.72 -29.37 -1.00
N ASN A 9 -2.18 -28.20 -1.40
CA ASN A 9 -1.78 -27.15 -0.45
C ASN A 9 -2.99 -26.50 0.22
N ARG A 10 -4.08 -26.30 -0.50
CA ARG A 10 -5.35 -25.81 0.06
C ARG A 10 -5.94 -26.80 1.07
N ILE A 11 -5.88 -28.11 0.78
CA ILE A 11 -6.34 -29.17 1.71
C ILE A 11 -5.47 -29.18 2.97
N LYS A 12 -4.15 -29.16 2.84
CA LYS A 12 -3.22 -29.12 3.99
C LYS A 12 -3.49 -27.90 4.90
N ARG A 13 -3.73 -26.71 4.32
CA ARG A 13 -4.08 -25.51 5.08
C ARG A 13 -5.38 -25.67 5.87
N LYS A 14 -6.44 -26.19 5.24
CA LYS A 14 -7.71 -26.44 5.91
C LYS A 14 -7.56 -27.45 7.05
N VAL A 15 -6.85 -28.55 6.84
CA VAL A 15 -6.57 -29.55 7.87
C VAL A 15 -5.82 -28.89 9.05
N PHE A 16 -4.78 -28.10 8.79
CA PHE A 16 -4.02 -27.39 9.82
C PHE A 16 -4.90 -26.44 10.65
N ILE A 17 -5.82 -25.71 10.01
CA ILE A 17 -6.74 -24.82 10.71
C ILE A 17 -7.79 -25.58 11.50
N LEU A 18 -8.41 -26.61 10.91
CA LEU A 18 -9.49 -27.41 11.52
C LEU A 18 -8.99 -28.31 12.66
N SER A 19 -7.73 -28.77 12.63
CA SER A 19 -7.12 -29.55 13.70
C SER A 19 -6.85 -28.76 14.99
N GLY A 20 -7.06 -27.45 14.99
CA GLY A 20 -6.74 -26.56 16.12
C GLY A 20 -5.27 -26.17 16.22
N MET A 21 -4.37 -26.73 15.41
CA MET A 21 -2.93 -26.40 15.42
C MET A 21 -2.68 -24.90 15.18
N ASN A 22 -3.47 -24.28 14.28
CA ASN A 22 -3.38 -22.83 14.04
C ASN A 22 -3.76 -22.04 15.31
N ALA A 23 -4.76 -22.47 16.07
CA ALA A 23 -5.16 -21.82 17.30
C ALA A 23 -4.10 -21.97 18.40
N ALA A 24 -3.50 -23.16 18.53
CA ALA A 24 -2.41 -23.42 19.46
C ALA A 24 -1.17 -22.57 19.14
N ARG A 25 -0.77 -22.52 17.86
CA ARG A 25 0.34 -21.65 17.41
C ARG A 25 0.08 -20.18 17.73
N ARG A 26 -1.10 -19.67 17.39
CA ARG A 26 -1.47 -18.28 17.72
C ARG A 26 -1.40 -18.01 19.22
N ALA A 27 -1.80 -18.97 20.06
CA ALA A 27 -1.73 -18.81 21.51
C ALA A 27 -0.29 -18.77 22.05
N SER A 28 0.65 -19.38 21.36
CA SER A 28 2.08 -19.37 21.71
C SER A 28 2.90 -18.31 20.96
N ASN A 29 2.32 -17.68 19.93
CA ASN A 29 2.99 -16.59 19.21
C ASN A 29 2.74 -15.26 19.94
N HIS A 30 3.82 -14.65 20.41
CA HIS A 30 3.81 -13.39 21.16
C HIS A 30 4.52 -12.28 20.38
N LYS A 31 4.20 -12.15 19.09
CA LYS A 31 4.78 -11.12 18.23
C LYS A 31 3.71 -10.15 17.74
N PRO A 32 3.92 -8.83 17.89
CA PRO A 32 3.03 -7.85 17.30
C PRO A 32 3.14 -7.85 15.77
N HIS A 33 2.05 -7.55 15.10
CA HIS A 33 2.01 -7.52 13.63
C HIS A 33 1.54 -6.15 13.14
N VAL A 34 2.17 -5.64 12.09
CA VAL A 34 1.66 -4.51 11.31
C VAL A 34 1.23 -5.05 9.94
N LEU A 35 -0.04 -4.88 9.64
CA LEU A 35 -0.65 -5.37 8.39
C LEU A 35 -0.86 -4.21 7.44
N PHE A 36 -0.66 -4.46 6.14
CA PHE A 36 -0.99 -3.44 5.16
C PHE A 36 -1.83 -3.97 3.99
N TRP A 37 -2.72 -3.12 3.54
CA TRP A 37 -3.49 -3.19 2.30
C TRP A 37 -3.27 -1.89 1.53
N HIS A 38 -3.90 -1.79 0.36
CA HIS A 38 -4.02 -0.54 -0.38
C HIS A 38 -5.51 -0.19 -0.54
N GLY A 39 -6.12 -0.56 -1.66
CA GLY A 39 -7.54 -0.39 -1.87
C GLY A 39 -8.39 -1.61 -1.50
N VAL A 40 -9.68 -1.37 -1.23
CA VAL A 40 -10.70 -2.42 -1.06
C VAL A 40 -11.90 -2.10 -1.93
N GLY A 41 -12.40 -3.10 -2.67
CA GLY A 41 -13.52 -2.88 -3.59
C GLY A 41 -14.35 -4.12 -3.88
N THR A 42 -15.46 -3.94 -4.60
CA THR A 42 -16.30 -5.03 -5.11
C THR A 42 -15.86 -5.50 -6.50
N ALA A 43 -15.36 -4.59 -7.33
CA ALA A 43 -14.75 -4.89 -8.61
C ALA A 43 -13.25 -5.11 -8.41
N VAL A 44 -12.81 -6.36 -8.51
CA VAL A 44 -11.41 -6.74 -8.34
C VAL A 44 -10.93 -7.33 -9.65
N ASP A 45 -9.94 -6.69 -10.25
CA ASP A 45 -9.20 -7.23 -11.39
C ASP A 45 -7.74 -7.44 -10.96
N PRO A 46 -7.29 -8.69 -10.77
CA PRO A 46 -5.95 -8.97 -10.26
C PRO A 46 -4.83 -8.64 -11.25
N VAL A 47 -5.15 -8.37 -12.49
CA VAL A 47 -4.19 -7.97 -13.54
C VAL A 47 -4.09 -6.46 -13.63
N LEU A 48 -5.24 -5.79 -13.67
CA LEU A 48 -5.32 -4.34 -13.85
C LEU A 48 -5.13 -3.56 -12.55
N CYS A 49 -5.70 -4.04 -11.45
CA CYS A 49 -5.64 -3.38 -10.14
C CYS A 49 -5.32 -4.38 -9.01
N PRO A 50 -4.11 -4.99 -9.03
CA PRO A 50 -3.71 -5.99 -8.03
C PRO A 50 -3.67 -5.45 -6.60
N GLU A 51 -3.63 -4.13 -6.43
CA GLU A 51 -3.66 -3.45 -5.13
C GLU A 51 -5.07 -3.38 -4.52
N VAL A 52 -6.14 -3.65 -5.30
CA VAL A 52 -7.52 -3.63 -4.79
C VAL A 52 -7.91 -5.01 -4.28
N TYR A 53 -8.15 -5.11 -2.99
CA TYR A 53 -8.56 -6.35 -2.34
C TYR A 53 -10.09 -6.48 -2.27
N GLY A 54 -10.60 -7.71 -2.39
CA GLY A 54 -12.04 -7.95 -2.44
C GLY A 54 -12.74 -7.66 -1.11
N LEU A 55 -13.78 -6.82 -1.12
CA LEU A 55 -14.54 -6.39 0.06
C LEU A 55 -15.02 -7.55 0.94
N SER A 56 -15.54 -8.62 0.33
CA SER A 56 -16.01 -9.80 1.09
C SER A 56 -14.88 -10.51 1.83
N ALA A 57 -13.70 -10.60 1.22
CA ALA A 57 -12.52 -11.19 1.85
C ALA A 57 -11.98 -10.29 2.96
N PHE A 58 -11.90 -8.98 2.71
CA PHE A 58 -11.51 -7.98 3.69
C PHE A 58 -12.42 -8.01 4.95
N LYS A 59 -13.76 -8.01 4.77
CA LYS A 59 -14.71 -8.13 5.89
C LYS A 59 -14.48 -9.38 6.74
N ARG A 60 -14.12 -10.51 6.12
CA ARG A 60 -13.82 -11.74 6.86
C ARG A 60 -12.51 -11.62 7.65
N GLN A 61 -11.47 -11.01 7.07
CA GLN A 61 -10.20 -10.74 7.76
C GLN A 61 -10.41 -9.78 8.93
N ALA A 62 -11.11 -8.67 8.74
CA ALA A 62 -11.39 -7.69 9.80
C ALA A 62 -12.12 -8.31 11.00
N ARG A 63 -13.17 -9.12 10.75
CA ARG A 63 -13.88 -9.84 11.82
C ARG A 63 -13.00 -10.87 12.52
N TYR A 64 -12.12 -11.55 11.80
CA TYR A 64 -11.16 -12.48 12.38
C TYR A 64 -10.18 -11.76 13.31
N LEU A 65 -9.63 -10.62 12.87
CA LEU A 65 -8.73 -9.81 13.69
C LEU A 65 -9.42 -9.32 14.96
N LYS A 66 -10.62 -8.70 14.84
CA LYS A 66 -11.40 -8.25 16.00
C LYS A 66 -11.62 -9.35 17.03
N ARG A 67 -11.82 -10.59 16.58
CA ARG A 67 -12.11 -11.73 17.49
C ARG A 67 -10.88 -12.30 18.18
N HIS A 68 -9.70 -12.18 17.57
CA HIS A 68 -8.56 -13.00 17.95
C HIS A 68 -7.31 -12.21 18.33
N TYR A 69 -7.26 -10.91 18.06
CA TYR A 69 -6.11 -10.05 18.29
C TYR A 69 -6.51 -8.77 19.03
N ASP A 70 -5.52 -8.11 19.59
CA ASP A 70 -5.63 -6.76 20.13
C ASP A 70 -5.32 -5.77 18.99
N VAL A 71 -6.37 -5.32 18.31
CA VAL A 71 -6.20 -4.37 17.20
C VAL A 71 -6.07 -2.98 17.80
N ILE A 72 -4.89 -2.38 17.66
CA ILE A 72 -4.53 -1.09 18.26
C ILE A 72 -4.24 -0.04 17.21
N ALA A 73 -4.38 1.24 17.60
CA ALA A 73 -3.93 2.35 16.79
C ALA A 73 -2.39 2.40 16.70
N VAL A 74 -1.88 3.04 15.66
CA VAL A 74 -0.42 3.17 15.46
C VAL A 74 0.25 3.98 16.57
N ASP A 75 -0.44 4.98 17.14
CA ASP A 75 0.04 5.77 18.29
C ASP A 75 0.21 4.88 19.53
N GLU A 76 -0.71 3.95 19.75
CA GLU A 76 -0.62 2.99 20.83
C GLU A 76 0.52 1.98 20.61
N LEU A 77 0.78 1.58 19.36
CA LEU A 77 1.95 0.77 19.02
C LEU A 77 3.24 1.52 19.40
N GLU A 78 3.36 2.79 19.00
CA GLU A 78 4.52 3.64 19.34
C GLU A 78 4.72 3.72 20.85
N ARG A 79 3.65 4.01 21.59
CA ARG A 79 3.68 4.10 23.05
C ARG A 79 4.13 2.78 23.71
N ARG A 80 3.60 1.63 23.23
CA ARG A 80 3.96 0.31 23.77
C ARG A 80 5.38 -0.10 23.41
N LEU A 81 5.85 0.24 22.22
CA LEU A 81 7.23 0.02 21.79
C LEU A 81 8.21 0.82 22.67
N THR A 82 7.94 2.11 22.86
CA THR A 82 8.76 2.99 23.71
C THR A 82 8.77 2.54 25.16
N GLY A 83 7.61 2.14 25.68
CA GLY A 83 7.45 1.64 27.05
C GLY A 83 7.89 0.20 27.26
N ASN A 84 8.35 -0.50 26.24
CA ASN A 84 8.68 -1.93 26.24
C ASN A 84 7.56 -2.80 26.88
N CYS A 85 6.30 -2.51 26.55
CA CYS A 85 5.12 -3.16 27.13
C CYS A 85 4.22 -3.84 26.08
N LEU A 86 4.82 -4.33 24.98
CA LEU A 86 4.14 -5.17 24.01
C LEU A 86 3.78 -6.52 24.61
N THR A 87 2.57 -6.98 24.36
CA THR A 87 2.08 -8.30 24.79
C THR A 87 2.32 -9.39 23.73
N GLY A 88 2.60 -8.97 22.49
CA GLY A 88 2.76 -9.82 21.33
C GLY A 88 1.43 -10.26 20.69
N ARG A 89 0.32 -9.64 21.10
CA ARG A 89 -1.02 -9.87 20.50
C ARG A 89 -1.52 -8.68 19.68
N GLU A 90 -0.74 -7.62 19.67
CA GLU A 90 -1.07 -6.39 18.97
C GLU A 90 -1.08 -6.58 17.46
N VAL A 91 -2.08 -6.00 16.82
CA VAL A 91 -2.16 -5.87 15.38
C VAL A 91 -2.49 -4.42 15.02
N VAL A 92 -1.68 -3.82 14.15
CA VAL A 92 -1.95 -2.50 13.57
C VAL A 92 -2.40 -2.68 12.13
N LEU A 93 -3.47 -1.98 11.74
CA LEU A 93 -4.02 -2.00 10.37
C LEU A 93 -3.55 -0.75 9.63
N THR A 94 -2.92 -0.94 8.48
CA THR A 94 -2.45 0.16 7.65
C THR A 94 -2.91 0.02 6.20
N PHE A 95 -3.09 1.16 5.53
CA PHE A 95 -3.46 1.25 4.12
C PHE A 95 -2.53 2.23 3.44
N ASP A 96 -1.94 1.83 2.33
CA ASP A 96 -1.04 2.68 1.56
C ASP A 96 -1.81 3.39 0.42
N ASP A 97 -1.17 4.40 -0.17
CA ASP A 97 -1.62 5.17 -1.33
C ASP A 97 -2.79 6.14 -1.07
N GLY A 98 -3.59 5.96 -0.04
CA GLY A 98 -4.74 6.83 0.21
C GLY A 98 -5.79 6.80 -0.90
N TYR A 99 -6.12 5.62 -1.43
CA TYR A 99 -7.18 5.47 -2.42
C TYR A 99 -8.53 5.99 -1.91
N ALA A 100 -9.36 6.56 -2.78
CA ALA A 100 -10.70 7.05 -2.43
C ALA A 100 -11.60 5.99 -1.77
N ASN A 101 -11.37 4.72 -2.06
CA ASN A 101 -12.08 3.61 -1.43
C ASN A 101 -11.65 3.36 0.03
N ASN A 102 -10.57 3.97 0.52
CA ASN A 102 -10.25 3.93 1.95
C ASN A 102 -11.31 4.70 2.76
N LEU A 103 -11.82 5.83 2.26
CA LEU A 103 -12.92 6.54 2.88
C LEU A 103 -14.27 5.83 2.63
N SER A 104 -14.58 5.51 1.36
CA SER A 104 -15.94 5.08 0.98
C SER A 104 -16.22 3.60 1.29
N VAL A 105 -15.21 2.76 1.43
CA VAL A 105 -15.36 1.30 1.61
C VAL A 105 -14.68 0.79 2.89
N VAL A 106 -13.41 1.14 3.12
CA VAL A 106 -12.63 0.65 4.27
C VAL A 106 -13.16 1.24 5.56
N ALA A 107 -13.28 2.56 5.64
CA ALA A 107 -13.68 3.26 6.86
C ALA A 107 -15.03 2.76 7.41
N PRO A 108 -16.13 2.64 6.62
CA PRO A 108 -17.38 2.10 7.14
C PRO A 108 -17.29 0.68 7.71
N VAL A 109 -16.39 -0.17 7.16
CA VAL A 109 -16.20 -1.53 7.66
C VAL A 109 -15.45 -1.54 8.99
N LEU A 110 -14.36 -0.79 9.09
CA LEU A 110 -13.50 -0.81 10.26
C LEU A 110 -14.12 -0.01 11.43
N THR A 111 -14.67 1.17 11.18
CA THR A 111 -15.36 1.96 12.22
C THR A 111 -16.59 1.24 12.75
N GLY A 112 -17.38 0.59 11.88
CA GLY A 112 -18.51 -0.26 12.28
C GLY A 112 -18.11 -1.48 13.12
N LEU A 113 -16.84 -1.88 13.08
CA LEU A 113 -16.26 -2.89 13.94
C LEU A 113 -15.53 -2.30 15.15
N GLY A 114 -15.38 -0.98 15.27
CA GLY A 114 -14.57 -0.32 16.30
C GLY A 114 -13.08 -0.65 16.19
N LEU A 115 -12.56 -0.81 14.97
CA LEU A 115 -11.16 -1.14 14.72
C LEU A 115 -10.42 0.11 14.24
N PRO A 116 -9.36 0.53 14.95
CA PRO A 116 -8.51 1.63 14.51
C PRO A 116 -7.67 1.23 13.29
N PHE A 117 -7.31 2.21 12.46
CA PHE A 117 -6.45 2.01 11.29
C PHE A 117 -5.74 3.28 10.88
N THR A 118 -4.67 3.12 10.10
CA THR A 118 -3.85 4.20 9.57
C THR A 118 -3.90 4.19 8.05
N VAL A 119 -3.99 5.38 7.43
CA VAL A 119 -3.89 5.53 5.98
C VAL A 119 -2.69 6.41 5.66
N PHE A 120 -1.75 5.90 4.88
CA PHE A 120 -0.59 6.63 4.39
C PHE A 120 -0.89 7.26 3.04
N VAL A 121 -0.73 8.58 2.92
CA VAL A 121 -1.13 9.36 1.75
C VAL A 121 0.07 10.02 1.06
N SER A 122 0.04 10.05 -0.28
CA SER A 122 1.03 10.76 -1.10
C SER A 122 0.49 12.15 -1.45
N THR A 123 1.10 13.20 -0.90
CA THR A 123 0.50 14.54 -0.87
C THR A 123 0.29 15.18 -2.22
N ASP A 124 1.19 14.95 -3.18
CA ASP A 124 1.05 15.51 -4.53
C ASP A 124 -0.07 14.82 -5.29
N ASN A 125 -0.15 13.47 -5.21
CA ASN A 125 -1.24 12.72 -5.82
C ASN A 125 -2.62 13.12 -5.24
N ILE A 126 -2.70 13.35 -3.92
CA ILE A 126 -3.92 13.88 -3.27
C ILE A 126 -4.26 15.30 -3.79
N THR A 127 -3.24 16.14 -4.01
CA THR A 127 -3.41 17.53 -4.43
C THR A 127 -3.83 17.64 -5.90
N THR A 128 -3.20 16.85 -6.79
CA THR A 128 -3.45 16.91 -8.24
C THR A 128 -4.59 16.00 -8.67
N GLY A 129 -4.87 14.93 -7.92
CA GLY A 129 -5.78 13.87 -8.31
C GLY A 129 -5.17 12.86 -9.29
N ASP A 130 -3.87 12.96 -9.55
CA ASP A 130 -3.16 12.09 -10.47
C ASP A 130 -3.08 10.67 -9.96
N PHE A 131 -3.32 9.71 -10.85
CA PHE A 131 -3.14 8.31 -10.55
C PHE A 131 -1.67 7.97 -10.36
N TYR A 132 -1.39 6.96 -9.55
CA TYR A 132 -0.03 6.50 -9.31
C TYR A 132 0.64 5.98 -10.60
N PRO A 133 1.95 6.18 -10.80
CA PRO A 133 2.64 5.81 -12.03
C PRO A 133 2.40 4.37 -12.47
N THR A 134 2.42 3.43 -11.54
CA THR A 134 2.17 2.01 -11.83
C THR A 134 0.71 1.75 -12.21
N THR A 135 -0.23 2.53 -11.69
CA THR A 135 -1.64 2.49 -12.09
C THR A 135 -1.83 3.04 -13.49
N VAL A 136 -1.24 4.22 -13.80
CA VAL A 136 -1.22 4.77 -15.16
C VAL A 136 -0.66 3.77 -16.15
N ASN A 137 0.48 3.16 -15.83
CA ASN A 137 1.09 2.13 -16.66
C ASN A 137 0.10 1.01 -17.00
N ARG A 138 -0.55 0.40 -16.01
CA ARG A 138 -1.51 -0.68 -16.25
C ARG A 138 -2.75 -0.24 -17.02
N LEU A 139 -3.26 0.94 -16.73
CA LEU A 139 -4.42 1.49 -17.44
C LEU A 139 -4.13 1.74 -18.92
N VAL A 140 -2.94 2.26 -19.24
CA VAL A 140 -2.55 2.50 -20.63
C VAL A 140 -2.17 1.21 -21.34
N THR A 141 -1.35 0.36 -20.74
CA THR A 141 -0.85 -0.85 -21.40
C THR A 141 -1.92 -1.94 -21.54
N ILE A 142 -2.80 -2.09 -20.56
CA ILE A 142 -3.75 -3.22 -20.50
C ILE A 142 -5.16 -2.78 -20.93
N ALA A 143 -5.64 -1.62 -20.44
CA ALA A 143 -7.03 -1.23 -20.61
C ALA A 143 -7.30 -0.29 -21.79
N ALA A 144 -6.29 0.40 -22.32
CA ALA A 144 -6.50 1.37 -23.41
C ALA A 144 -6.72 0.74 -24.79
N GLY A 145 -6.33 -0.53 -24.98
CA GLY A 145 -6.51 -1.25 -26.25
C GLY A 145 -5.52 -0.83 -27.33
N LEU A 146 -4.33 -0.38 -26.96
CA LEU A 146 -3.27 -0.03 -27.92
C LEU A 146 -2.65 -1.29 -28.55
N ASP A 147 -2.29 -1.22 -29.84
CA ASP A 147 -1.53 -2.26 -30.54
C ASP A 147 -0.01 -2.02 -30.50
N ARG A 148 0.41 -0.81 -30.19
CA ARG A 148 1.81 -0.38 -30.05
C ARG A 148 1.92 0.66 -28.96
N LEU A 149 3.08 0.69 -28.31
CA LEU A 149 3.43 1.69 -27.31
C LEU A 149 4.86 2.18 -27.59
N ASP A 150 5.04 3.47 -27.77
CA ASP A 150 6.34 4.13 -27.91
C ASP A 150 6.72 4.77 -26.56
N MET A 151 7.93 4.46 -26.10
CA MET A 151 8.46 4.97 -24.84
C MET A 151 9.81 5.68 -25.09
N PRO A 152 9.78 6.94 -25.59
CA PRO A 152 10.98 7.73 -25.89
C PRO A 152 11.97 7.81 -24.74
N THR A 153 11.48 8.01 -23.51
CA THR A 153 12.31 8.04 -22.29
C THR A 153 13.15 6.77 -22.11
N LEU A 154 12.69 5.64 -22.65
CA LEU A 154 13.41 4.36 -22.59
C LEU A 154 14.13 4.04 -23.90
N GLY A 155 13.93 4.82 -24.98
CA GLY A 155 14.37 4.49 -26.33
C GLY A 155 13.75 3.19 -26.87
N LYS A 156 12.54 2.83 -26.42
CA LYS A 156 11.95 1.52 -26.66
C LYS A 156 10.52 1.60 -27.18
N LYS A 157 10.19 0.65 -28.09
CA LYS A 157 8.82 0.44 -28.60
C LYS A 157 8.35 -0.96 -28.23
N PHE A 158 7.09 -1.06 -27.82
CA PHE A 158 6.45 -2.33 -27.49
C PHE A 158 5.37 -2.66 -28.51
N THR A 159 5.34 -3.90 -28.96
CA THR A 159 4.18 -4.46 -29.67
C THR A 159 3.20 -4.96 -28.61
N MET A 160 1.91 -4.65 -28.79
CA MET A 160 0.84 -4.88 -27.84
C MET A 160 -0.33 -5.63 -28.49
N ALA A 161 0.00 -6.58 -29.39
CA ALA A 161 -0.99 -7.29 -30.21
C ALA A 161 -1.87 -8.24 -29.41
N THR A 162 -1.34 -8.82 -28.34
CA THR A 162 -2.04 -9.78 -27.49
C THR A 162 -2.10 -9.31 -26.04
N ASP A 163 -3.02 -9.86 -25.23
CA ASP A 163 -3.06 -9.59 -23.78
C ASP A 163 -1.76 -10.01 -23.08
N GLY A 164 -1.10 -11.07 -23.58
CA GLY A 164 0.21 -11.48 -23.11
C GLY A 164 1.27 -10.39 -23.30
N ASP A 165 1.31 -9.76 -24.48
CA ASP A 165 2.23 -8.65 -24.79
C ASP A 165 1.95 -7.45 -23.88
N ARG A 166 0.68 -7.08 -23.69
CA ARG A 166 0.25 -5.98 -22.83
C ARG A 166 0.68 -6.19 -21.37
N ILE A 167 0.45 -7.40 -20.85
CA ILE A 167 0.87 -7.77 -19.49
C ILE A 167 2.39 -7.79 -19.35
N ALA A 168 3.11 -8.25 -20.35
CA ALA A 168 4.58 -8.26 -20.35
C ALA A 168 5.14 -6.82 -20.35
N ALA A 169 4.61 -5.95 -21.20
CA ALA A 169 4.96 -4.53 -21.23
C ALA A 169 4.67 -3.84 -19.89
N ALA A 170 3.48 -4.05 -19.32
CA ALA A 170 3.11 -3.50 -18.02
C ALA A 170 4.09 -3.92 -16.91
N LYS A 171 4.50 -5.18 -16.89
CA LYS A 171 5.48 -5.70 -15.90
C LYS A 171 6.85 -5.07 -16.08
N GLU A 172 7.35 -5.02 -17.32
CA GLU A 172 8.65 -4.43 -17.61
C GLU A 172 8.67 -2.95 -17.22
N LEU A 173 7.67 -2.18 -17.62
CA LEU A 173 7.56 -0.76 -17.28
C LEU A 173 7.44 -0.54 -15.77
N SER A 174 6.70 -1.39 -15.04
CA SER A 174 6.63 -1.31 -13.58
C SER A 174 7.99 -1.52 -12.92
N VAL A 175 8.83 -2.41 -13.43
CA VAL A 175 10.20 -2.63 -12.93
C VAL A 175 11.07 -1.38 -13.21
N GLN A 176 10.96 -0.81 -14.42
CA GLN A 176 11.68 0.42 -14.77
C GLN A 176 11.29 1.59 -13.85
N MET A 177 10.00 1.84 -13.66
CA MET A 177 9.49 2.91 -12.79
C MET A 177 9.97 2.79 -11.35
N LYS A 178 10.05 1.57 -10.82
CA LYS A 178 10.50 1.33 -9.44
C LYS A 178 12.01 1.48 -9.23
N SER A 179 12.79 1.58 -10.29
CA SER A 179 14.26 1.62 -10.25
C SER A 179 14.88 2.87 -10.86
N ARG A 180 14.07 3.84 -11.30
CA ARG A 180 14.54 5.08 -11.95
C ARG A 180 14.35 6.30 -11.06
N PRO A 181 15.14 7.37 -11.28
CA PRO A 181 14.89 8.68 -10.68
C PRO A 181 13.47 9.17 -10.97
N VAL A 182 12.94 9.98 -10.06
CA VAL A 182 11.56 10.48 -10.15
C VAL A 182 11.28 11.25 -11.44
N ASP A 183 12.25 12.02 -11.93
CA ASP A 183 12.09 12.79 -13.17
C ASP A 183 11.89 11.85 -14.38
N ASP A 184 12.71 10.78 -14.48
CA ASP A 184 12.53 9.75 -15.53
C ASP A 184 11.14 9.08 -15.42
N VAL A 185 10.65 8.85 -14.20
CA VAL A 185 9.32 8.23 -14.01
C VAL A 185 8.20 9.17 -14.43
N LYS A 186 8.33 10.47 -14.19
CA LYS A 186 7.39 11.48 -14.69
C LYS A 186 7.37 11.52 -16.22
N ASP A 187 8.54 11.49 -16.84
CA ASP A 187 8.66 11.42 -18.30
C ASP A 187 8.06 10.13 -18.86
N MET A 188 8.27 8.98 -18.20
CA MET A 188 7.63 7.73 -18.58
C MET A 188 6.10 7.78 -18.48
N VAL A 189 5.55 8.47 -17.47
CA VAL A 189 4.09 8.68 -17.36
C VAL A 189 3.59 9.56 -18.51
N ALA A 190 4.34 10.61 -18.86
CA ALA A 190 4.00 11.47 -20.00
C ALA A 190 4.05 10.70 -21.31
N ASP A 191 5.08 9.85 -21.54
CA ASP A 191 5.15 8.96 -22.70
C ASP A 191 3.92 8.05 -22.80
N LEU A 192 3.53 7.41 -21.69
CA LEU A 192 2.36 6.53 -21.63
C LEU A 192 1.09 7.25 -22.07
N ILE A 193 0.81 8.40 -21.47
CA ILE A 193 -0.38 9.20 -21.79
C ILE A 193 -0.30 9.75 -23.23
N GLY A 194 0.88 10.15 -23.67
CA GLY A 194 1.12 10.65 -25.04
C GLY A 194 0.87 9.63 -26.16
N ASN A 195 0.82 8.33 -25.86
CA ASN A 195 0.40 7.31 -26.83
C ASN A 195 -1.12 7.24 -27.04
N LEU A 196 -1.90 7.89 -26.19
CA LEU A 196 -3.35 7.84 -26.26
C LEU A 196 -3.90 8.90 -27.23
N PRO A 197 -4.99 8.61 -27.95
CA PRO A 197 -5.75 9.65 -28.65
C PRO A 197 -6.23 10.74 -27.68
N ALA A 198 -6.43 11.95 -28.20
CA ALA A 198 -6.97 13.07 -27.42
C ALA A 198 -8.30 12.69 -26.73
N GLY A 199 -8.43 13.05 -25.44
CA GLY A 199 -9.61 12.76 -24.62
C GLY A 199 -9.67 11.31 -24.06
N ARG A 200 -8.80 10.42 -24.55
CA ARG A 200 -8.83 9.01 -24.14
C ARG A 200 -8.39 8.81 -22.68
N TRP A 201 -7.45 9.63 -22.21
CA TRP A 201 -6.99 9.55 -20.82
C TRP A 201 -8.12 9.93 -19.86
N GLU A 202 -8.86 10.97 -20.13
CA GLU A 202 -10.01 11.43 -19.34
C GLU A 202 -11.11 10.36 -19.26
N GLU A 203 -11.40 9.68 -20.38
CA GLU A 203 -12.34 8.55 -20.41
C GLU A 203 -11.87 7.39 -19.49
N ILE A 204 -10.58 7.08 -19.53
CA ILE A 204 -9.96 6.04 -18.70
C ILE A 204 -10.05 6.45 -17.22
N GLN A 205 -9.70 7.68 -16.88
CA GLN A 205 -9.79 8.19 -15.51
C GLN A 205 -11.24 8.11 -14.98
N GLN A 206 -12.21 8.50 -15.77
CA GLN A 206 -13.62 8.39 -15.41
C GLN A 206 -14.04 6.94 -15.18
N ARG A 207 -13.70 6.04 -16.09
CA ARG A 207 -14.05 4.61 -16.01
C ARG A 207 -13.42 3.93 -14.81
N TYR A 208 -12.19 4.29 -14.46
CA TYR A 208 -11.41 3.69 -13.39
C TYR A 208 -11.27 4.61 -12.16
N GLY A 209 -12.21 5.53 -11.98
CA GLY A 209 -12.21 6.50 -10.89
C GLY A 209 -12.14 5.90 -9.48
N HIS A 210 -12.48 4.62 -9.32
CA HIS A 210 -12.30 3.89 -8.07
C HIS A 210 -10.82 3.61 -7.70
N LEU A 211 -9.89 3.84 -8.63
CA LEU A 211 -8.44 3.73 -8.44
C LEU A 211 -7.76 5.09 -8.19
N ARG A 212 -8.53 6.17 -8.11
CA ARG A 212 -7.99 7.50 -7.82
C ARG A 212 -7.55 7.62 -6.37
N PRO A 213 -6.56 8.47 -6.07
CA PRO A 213 -6.32 8.91 -4.71
C PRO A 213 -7.53 9.71 -4.18
N MET A 214 -7.65 9.82 -2.85
CA MET A 214 -8.56 10.80 -2.23
C MET A 214 -8.17 12.23 -2.65
N ASN A 215 -9.07 13.17 -2.46
CA ASN A 215 -8.73 14.59 -2.39
C ASN A 215 -8.58 15.04 -0.93
N TRP A 216 -8.16 16.30 -0.69
CA TRP A 216 -7.95 16.80 0.68
C TRP A 216 -9.21 16.87 1.53
N ASP A 217 -10.39 17.09 0.93
CA ASP A 217 -11.66 17.07 1.65
C ASP A 217 -11.99 15.65 2.15
N GLU A 218 -11.73 14.66 1.31
CA GLU A 218 -11.90 13.24 1.66
C GLU A 218 -10.88 12.79 2.72
N VAL A 219 -9.62 13.23 2.63
CA VAL A 219 -8.60 12.97 3.66
C VAL A 219 -8.98 13.64 4.98
N SER A 220 -9.47 14.87 4.95
CA SER A 220 -9.93 15.60 6.15
C SER A 220 -11.13 14.93 6.79
N GLN A 221 -12.09 14.46 5.98
CA GLN A 221 -13.24 13.70 6.45
C GLN A 221 -12.81 12.38 7.12
N LEU A 222 -11.87 11.67 6.51
CA LEU A 222 -11.34 10.43 7.06
C LEU A 222 -10.57 10.67 8.36
N ALA A 223 -9.73 11.71 8.42
CA ALA A 223 -8.95 12.10 9.60
C ALA A 223 -9.82 12.53 10.79
N ALA A 224 -11.07 12.98 10.54
CA ALA A 224 -12.02 13.35 11.59
C ALA A 224 -12.72 12.15 12.25
N MET A 225 -12.58 10.94 11.71
CA MET A 225 -13.21 9.74 12.25
C MET A 225 -12.41 9.21 13.45
N ASP A 226 -13.10 8.74 14.47
CA ASP A 226 -12.48 8.12 15.65
C ASP A 226 -11.68 6.87 15.27
N GLY A 227 -10.47 6.75 15.79
CA GLY A 227 -9.58 5.62 15.55
C GLY A 227 -8.88 5.64 14.19
N VAL A 228 -8.96 6.74 13.44
CA VAL A 228 -8.25 6.90 12.17
C VAL A 228 -7.04 7.80 12.33
N THR A 229 -5.90 7.34 11.84
CA THR A 229 -4.65 8.10 11.75
C THR A 229 -4.27 8.31 10.28
N ILE A 230 -3.81 9.51 9.93
CA ILE A 230 -3.22 9.79 8.61
C ILE A 230 -1.70 9.86 8.78
N GLY A 231 -1.00 9.11 7.94
CA GLY A 231 0.45 9.11 7.83
C GLY A 231 0.91 9.53 6.45
N SER A 232 2.22 9.71 6.30
CA SER A 232 2.84 10.13 5.04
C SER A 232 3.34 8.94 4.20
N HIS A 233 3.20 9.05 2.87
CA HIS A 233 3.70 8.11 1.87
C HIS A 233 4.50 8.83 0.77
N CYS A 234 5.42 9.74 1.16
CA CYS A 234 6.08 10.72 0.30
C CYS A 234 5.11 11.75 -0.31
N MET A 235 5.66 12.66 -1.13
CA MET A 235 4.85 13.59 -1.91
C MET A 235 4.28 12.90 -3.14
N TRP A 236 5.13 12.30 -3.96
CA TRP A 236 4.78 11.74 -5.27
C TRP A 236 5.02 10.21 -5.36
N HIS A 237 4.88 9.47 -4.25
CA HIS A 237 5.01 8.01 -4.18
C HIS A 237 6.31 7.47 -4.81
N ILE A 238 7.45 8.12 -4.55
CA ILE A 238 8.74 7.68 -5.08
C ILE A 238 9.28 6.46 -4.33
N CYS A 239 9.97 5.56 -5.04
CA CYS A 239 10.82 4.56 -4.41
C CYS A 239 12.12 5.22 -3.92
N CYS A 240 12.40 5.15 -2.61
CA CYS A 240 13.59 5.78 -2.00
C CYS A 240 14.85 4.88 -2.17
N HIS A 241 15.27 4.64 -3.43
CA HIS A 241 16.45 3.82 -3.75
C HIS A 241 17.69 4.68 -4.05
N GLU A 242 18.87 4.06 -4.15
CA GLU A 242 20.17 4.72 -4.33
C GLU A 242 20.30 5.58 -5.60
N ARG A 243 19.44 5.41 -6.60
CA ARG A 243 19.44 6.22 -7.82
C ARG A 243 18.70 7.54 -7.70
N GLN A 244 17.96 7.76 -6.61
CA GLN A 244 17.33 9.05 -6.33
C GLN A 244 18.38 10.04 -5.83
N ARG A 245 18.23 11.32 -6.17
CA ARG A 245 19.03 12.39 -5.56
C ARG A 245 18.64 12.51 -4.09
N GLN A 246 19.62 12.66 -3.22
CA GLN A 246 19.38 12.76 -1.77
C GLN A 246 18.49 13.95 -1.41
N GLU A 247 18.68 15.09 -2.07
CA GLU A 247 17.87 16.30 -1.89
C GLU A 247 16.39 16.01 -2.25
N GLU A 248 16.16 15.24 -3.31
CA GLU A 248 14.80 14.84 -3.70
C GLU A 248 14.18 13.93 -2.65
N VAL A 249 14.91 12.90 -2.19
CA VAL A 249 14.44 11.99 -1.14
C VAL A 249 14.10 12.76 0.14
N TYR A 250 14.98 13.66 0.57
CA TYR A 250 14.74 14.52 1.73
C TYR A 250 13.48 15.36 1.55
N CYS A 251 13.34 16.01 0.39
CA CYS A 251 12.17 16.82 0.07
C CYS A 251 10.87 16.00 0.14
N GLN A 252 10.86 14.83 -0.50
CA GLN A 252 9.71 13.92 -0.54
C GLN A 252 9.27 13.45 0.85
N ILE A 253 10.22 13.19 1.75
CA ILE A 253 9.94 12.72 3.12
C ILE A 253 9.52 13.88 4.03
N VAL A 254 10.28 14.96 4.05
CA VAL A 254 10.06 16.04 5.02
C VAL A 254 8.88 16.93 4.64
N LYS A 255 8.78 17.34 3.36
CA LYS A 255 7.69 18.23 2.93
C LYS A 255 6.33 17.53 2.94
N SER A 256 6.28 16.23 2.69
CA SER A 256 5.00 15.51 2.79
C SER A 256 4.40 15.57 4.21
N LYS A 257 5.24 15.50 5.26
CA LYS A 257 4.79 15.72 6.64
C LYS A 257 4.23 17.14 6.81
N GLN A 258 4.98 18.15 6.39
CA GLN A 258 4.59 19.55 6.51
C GLN A 258 3.25 19.83 5.82
N VAL A 259 3.07 19.32 4.59
CA VAL A 259 1.82 19.49 3.84
C VAL A 259 0.64 18.80 4.57
N ILE A 260 0.81 17.58 5.09
CA ILE A 260 -0.25 16.88 5.83
C ILE A 260 -0.62 17.68 7.10
N GLU A 261 0.38 18.11 7.87
CA GLU A 261 0.17 18.87 9.11
C GLU A 261 -0.50 20.24 8.86
N GLU A 262 -0.09 20.92 7.79
CA GLU A 262 -0.71 22.19 7.37
C GLU A 262 -2.18 21.99 6.95
N ARG A 263 -2.46 20.94 6.16
CA ARG A 263 -3.81 20.67 5.66
C ARG A 263 -4.77 20.18 6.73
N LEU A 264 -4.30 19.31 7.64
CA LEU A 264 -5.15 18.66 8.63
C LEU A 264 -5.12 19.35 10.01
N GLN A 265 -4.19 20.28 10.26
CA GLN A 265 -3.96 20.93 11.55
C GLN A 265 -3.78 19.90 12.69
N ARG A 266 -3.11 18.79 12.38
CA ARG A 266 -2.83 17.66 13.28
C ARG A 266 -1.41 17.13 13.02
N PRO A 267 -0.73 16.54 14.02
CA PRO A 267 0.57 15.89 13.82
C PRO A 267 0.49 14.73 12.80
N CYS A 268 1.54 14.61 11.98
CA CYS A 268 1.76 13.49 11.08
C CYS A 268 3.05 12.76 11.51
N ASP A 269 2.92 11.83 12.45
CA ASP A 269 4.06 11.23 13.15
C ASP A 269 4.54 9.90 12.52
N PHE A 270 3.87 9.41 11.49
CA PHE A 270 4.09 8.08 10.92
C PHE A 270 4.32 8.14 9.42
N PHE A 271 5.27 7.32 8.95
CA PHE A 271 5.68 7.26 7.55
C PHE A 271 5.67 5.82 7.03
N ALA A 272 5.24 5.60 5.78
CA ALA A 272 5.43 4.34 5.09
C ALA A 272 6.24 4.57 3.81
N TYR A 273 7.26 3.73 3.59
CA TYR A 273 8.07 3.81 2.39
C TYR A 273 7.32 3.26 1.17
N PRO A 274 7.16 4.04 0.08
CA PRO A 274 6.57 3.52 -1.14
C PRO A 274 7.29 2.27 -1.65
N ASN A 275 6.54 1.22 -1.98
CA ASN A 275 7.05 -0.11 -2.32
C ASN A 275 7.98 -0.74 -1.26
N GLY A 276 8.04 -0.22 -0.04
CA GLY A 276 8.97 -0.63 1.01
C GLY A 276 10.43 -0.31 0.72
N SER A 277 10.71 0.52 -0.29
CA SER A 277 12.07 0.86 -0.74
C SER A 277 12.69 1.93 0.14
N TYR A 278 13.84 1.65 0.71
CA TYR A 278 14.60 2.60 1.53
C TYR A 278 16.11 2.42 1.37
N THR A 279 16.86 3.45 1.74
CA THR A 279 18.32 3.49 1.82
C THR A 279 18.72 3.92 3.23
N GLU A 280 19.99 3.85 3.56
CA GLU A 280 20.50 4.40 4.82
C GLU A 280 20.18 5.89 4.96
N PHE A 281 20.33 6.66 3.87
CA PHE A 281 19.99 8.08 3.86
C PHE A 281 18.50 8.33 4.15
N SER A 282 17.59 7.66 3.44
CA SER A 282 16.15 7.85 3.67
C SER A 282 15.70 7.34 5.05
N ASN A 283 16.37 6.30 5.58
CA ASN A 283 16.15 5.83 6.95
C ASN A 283 16.51 6.92 7.96
N GLY A 284 17.66 7.59 7.78
CA GLY A 284 18.04 8.75 8.60
C GLY A 284 17.01 9.87 8.53
N CYS A 285 16.59 10.26 7.32
CA CYS A 285 15.56 11.30 7.13
C CYS A 285 14.24 10.96 7.87
N VAL A 286 13.79 9.69 7.80
CA VAL A 286 12.57 9.25 8.51
C VAL A 286 12.79 9.28 10.02
N GLY A 287 13.95 8.84 10.51
CA GLY A 287 14.27 8.84 11.93
C GLY A 287 14.30 10.23 12.57
N ASP A 288 14.72 11.24 11.80
CA ASP A 288 14.76 12.63 12.23
C ASP A 288 13.40 13.34 12.13
N THR A 289 12.48 12.79 11.32
CA THR A 289 11.22 13.48 10.95
C THR A 289 9.98 12.85 11.59
N TYR A 290 9.96 11.51 11.72
CA TYR A 290 8.79 10.75 12.17
C TYR A 290 9.08 9.92 13.42
N LYS A 291 8.05 9.56 14.15
CA LYS A 291 8.18 8.65 15.32
C LYS A 291 8.41 7.21 14.88
N LEU A 292 7.65 6.74 13.88
CA LEU A 292 7.80 5.41 13.28
C LEU A 292 7.78 5.48 11.76
N GLY A 293 8.64 4.66 11.14
CA GLY A 293 8.64 4.38 9.71
C GLY A 293 8.31 2.91 9.43
N PHE A 294 7.66 2.63 8.30
CA PHE A 294 7.20 1.29 7.94
C PHE A 294 7.70 0.88 6.56
N SER A 295 8.39 -0.26 6.48
CA SER A 295 8.76 -0.91 5.24
C SER A 295 7.67 -1.89 4.76
N ALA A 296 7.90 -2.57 3.64
CA ALA A 296 7.06 -3.69 3.17
C ALA A 296 7.79 -5.04 3.28
N GLU A 297 8.86 -5.08 4.07
CA GLU A 297 9.58 -6.34 4.31
C GLU A 297 8.80 -7.21 5.28
N THR A 298 8.57 -8.46 4.89
CA THR A 298 7.94 -9.46 5.77
C THR A 298 9.00 -10.04 6.71
N LYS A 299 9.39 -9.27 7.72
CA LYS A 299 10.21 -9.72 8.84
C LYS A 299 9.32 -10.01 10.05
N THR A 300 9.83 -10.78 10.99
CA THR A 300 9.03 -11.34 12.09
C THR A 300 9.12 -10.54 13.39
N SER A 301 9.91 -9.46 13.44
CA SER A 301 10.09 -8.70 14.69
C SER A 301 9.82 -7.21 14.48
N VAL A 302 8.87 -6.71 15.25
CA VAL A 302 8.64 -5.27 15.44
C VAL A 302 9.45 -4.84 16.66
N SER A 303 10.44 -3.98 16.50
CA SER A 303 11.40 -3.58 17.51
C SER A 303 11.68 -2.08 17.45
N MET A 304 11.94 -1.44 18.61
CA MET A 304 12.37 -0.03 18.63
C MET A 304 13.72 0.21 17.95
N GLN A 305 14.55 -0.79 17.82
CA GLN A 305 15.81 -0.68 17.07
C GLN A 305 15.56 -0.43 15.58
N ASP A 306 14.45 -0.96 15.06
CA ASP A 306 14.01 -0.82 13.68
C ASP A 306 12.91 0.24 13.50
N ARG A 307 12.71 1.15 14.44
CA ARG A 307 11.57 2.08 14.49
C ARG A 307 11.34 2.87 13.21
N ASN A 308 12.40 3.10 12.42
CA ASN A 308 12.31 3.86 11.18
C ASN A 308 11.94 2.98 9.96
N VAL A 309 11.97 1.65 10.10
CA VAL A 309 11.74 0.68 9.01
C VAL A 309 10.99 -0.56 9.51
N LEU A 310 10.01 -0.36 10.39
CA LEU A 310 9.23 -1.46 10.95
C LEU A 310 8.65 -2.36 9.83
N PRO A 311 8.78 -3.68 9.98
CA PRO A 311 8.28 -4.62 8.98
C PRO A 311 6.76 -4.68 8.95
N ARG A 312 6.19 -4.89 7.77
CA ARG A 312 4.75 -5.07 7.58
C ARG A 312 4.43 -6.32 6.78
N ILE A 313 3.28 -6.88 7.04
CA ILE A 313 2.76 -8.08 6.35
C ILE A 313 1.71 -7.65 5.34
N ALA A 314 1.93 -8.00 4.08
CA ALA A 314 0.92 -7.82 3.03
C ALA A 314 -0.30 -8.70 3.30
N ALA A 315 -1.46 -8.10 3.50
CA ALA A 315 -2.66 -8.77 3.99
C ALA A 315 -3.70 -9.10 2.90
N TYR A 316 -3.43 -8.75 1.64
CA TYR A 316 -4.29 -9.04 0.48
C TYR A 316 -4.15 -10.50 -0.03
N ILE A 317 -4.33 -11.44 0.87
CA ILE A 317 -4.24 -12.89 0.66
C ILE A 317 -5.51 -13.59 1.13
N ASP A 318 -5.72 -14.84 0.71
CA ASP A 318 -6.89 -15.59 1.18
C ASP A 318 -6.90 -15.78 2.70
N LEU A 319 -8.11 -15.95 3.28
CA LEU A 319 -8.29 -15.97 4.73
C LEU A 319 -7.53 -17.10 5.42
N ASP A 320 -7.40 -18.28 4.79
CA ASP A 320 -6.73 -19.41 5.42
C ASP A 320 -5.22 -19.20 5.47
N LEU A 321 -4.65 -18.67 4.38
CA LEU A 321 -3.24 -18.27 4.34
C LEU A 321 -2.98 -17.12 5.33
N PHE A 322 -3.88 -16.15 5.41
CA PHE A 322 -3.82 -15.05 6.36
C PHE A 322 -3.76 -15.53 7.83
N LYS A 323 -4.64 -16.46 8.21
CA LYS A 323 -4.64 -17.04 9.56
C LYS A 323 -3.34 -17.78 9.88
N ILE A 324 -2.82 -18.54 8.92
CA ILE A 324 -1.57 -19.30 9.08
C ILE A 324 -0.40 -18.34 9.21
N LEU A 325 -0.33 -17.33 8.37
CA LEU A 325 0.73 -16.34 8.38
C LEU A 325 0.83 -15.66 9.75
N LEU A 326 -0.28 -15.14 10.26
CA LEU A 326 -0.33 -14.48 11.57
C LEU A 326 -0.04 -15.41 12.76
N SER A 327 -0.18 -16.72 12.61
CA SER A 327 0.15 -17.68 13.67
C SER A 327 1.59 -18.20 13.57
N SER A 328 2.29 -17.95 12.47
CA SER A 328 3.58 -18.56 12.15
C SER A 328 4.75 -17.59 12.17
N ILE A 329 4.47 -16.31 12.00
CA ILE A 329 5.42 -15.20 12.01
C ILE A 329 5.34 -14.51 13.37
#